data_0b5e821c2730fa98d7efc91bad0271e3
#
_entry.id   0b5e821c2730fa98d7efc91bad0271e3
#
_cell.length_a   1.000
_cell.length_b   1.000
_cell.length_c   1.000
_cell.angle_alpha   90.00
_cell.angle_beta   90.00
_cell.angle_gamma   90.00
#
_symmetry.space_group_name_H-M   'P 1'
#
loop_
_entity.id
_entity.type
_entity.pdbx_description
1 polymer ?
#
loop_
_entity_poly.entity_id
_entity_poly.type
_entity_poly.pdbx_seq_one_letter_code
_entity_poly.pdbx_strand_id
1 'polypeptide(L)'
;MRIASMLIMAALVTAPVAAKGPSAKERGEAELAKDLKNYVPGKQVDCVNLQDITNQTVIDGTAIIFWGLGGKAWVNRPKGAEFLKEDNILITKPFGSQQCRLDIIHQRDRYTHMQGPAIAFDSFTVYTKPRGVK
;
A
#
# COMPACT_ATOMS: atom_id res chain seq x y z
N MET A 1 -71.07 -27.37 -8.03
CA MET A 1 -70.26 -26.24 -7.57
C MET A 1 -68.79 -26.68 -7.58
N ARG A 2 -68.04 -26.29 -8.59
CA ARG A 2 -66.61 -26.62 -8.74
C ARG A 2 -65.81 -25.37 -8.42
N ILE A 3 -65.08 -25.37 -7.29
CA ILE A 3 -64.20 -24.30 -6.87
C ILE A 3 -62.85 -24.60 -7.52
N ALA A 4 -62.45 -23.77 -8.50
CA ALA A 4 -61.14 -23.83 -9.11
C ALA A 4 -60.15 -23.07 -8.24
N SER A 5 -59.25 -23.77 -7.58
CA SER A 5 -58.10 -23.19 -6.86
C SER A 5 -57.06 -22.72 -7.86
N MET A 6 -56.90 -21.41 -7.93
CA MET A 6 -55.87 -20.75 -8.75
C MET A 6 -54.57 -20.64 -7.91
N LEU A 7 -53.58 -21.49 -8.19
CA LEU A 7 -52.24 -21.41 -7.60
C LEU A 7 -51.44 -20.31 -8.30
N ILE A 8 -51.22 -19.22 -7.60
CA ILE A 8 -50.33 -18.14 -8.03
C ILE A 8 -48.88 -18.56 -7.67
N MET A 9 -48.12 -18.97 -8.65
CA MET A 9 -46.67 -19.16 -8.53
C MET A 9 -45.99 -17.80 -8.56
N ALA A 10 -45.46 -17.34 -7.41
CA ALA A 10 -44.60 -16.18 -7.32
C ALA A 10 -43.18 -16.60 -7.75
N ALA A 11 -42.76 -16.18 -8.92
CA ALA A 11 -41.38 -16.36 -9.38
C ALA A 11 -40.47 -15.37 -8.66
N LEU A 12 -39.63 -15.84 -7.76
CA LEU A 12 -38.56 -15.07 -7.15
C LEU A 12 -37.45 -14.84 -8.21
N VAL A 13 -37.41 -13.65 -8.77
CA VAL A 13 -36.33 -13.19 -9.63
C VAL A 13 -35.15 -12.81 -8.73
N THR A 14 -34.21 -13.73 -8.56
CA THR A 14 -32.89 -13.44 -7.94
C THR A 14 -32.02 -12.75 -8.98
N ALA A 15 -31.90 -11.41 -8.87
CA ALA A 15 -30.95 -10.66 -9.67
C ALA A 15 -29.51 -11.04 -9.23
N PRO A 16 -28.58 -11.34 -10.16
CA PRO A 16 -27.19 -11.58 -9.82
C PRO A 16 -26.60 -10.26 -9.29
N VAL A 17 -26.17 -10.25 -8.02
CA VAL A 17 -25.35 -9.18 -7.47
C VAL A 17 -24.00 -9.28 -8.15
N ALA A 18 -23.73 -8.36 -9.09
CA ALA A 18 -22.41 -8.25 -9.70
C ALA A 18 -21.38 -7.93 -8.60
N ALA A 19 -20.54 -8.89 -8.24
CA ALA A 19 -19.46 -8.70 -7.29
C ALA A 19 -18.46 -7.69 -7.88
N LYS A 20 -18.41 -6.49 -7.29
CA LYS A 20 -17.44 -5.46 -7.65
C LYS A 20 -16.06 -5.99 -7.28
N GLY A 21 -15.13 -6.07 -8.23
CA GLY A 21 -13.77 -6.52 -7.98
C GLY A 21 -13.05 -5.63 -6.94
N PRO A 22 -11.92 -6.10 -6.38
CA PRO A 22 -11.20 -5.37 -5.33
C PRO A 22 -10.77 -3.98 -5.81
N SER A 23 -10.93 -2.99 -4.95
CA SER A 23 -10.49 -1.61 -5.22
C SER A 23 -8.95 -1.54 -5.33
N ALA A 24 -8.43 -0.45 -5.91
CA ALA A 24 -6.98 -0.23 -6.00
C ALA A 24 -6.32 -0.27 -4.60
N LYS A 25 -6.98 0.30 -3.60
CA LYS A 25 -6.51 0.29 -2.21
C LYS A 25 -6.47 -1.14 -1.65
N GLU A 26 -7.50 -1.94 -1.85
CA GLU A 26 -7.54 -3.34 -1.38
C GLU A 26 -6.44 -4.19 -2.03
N ARG A 27 -6.15 -3.97 -3.31
CA ARG A 27 -5.04 -4.64 -4.00
C ARG A 27 -3.69 -4.23 -3.40
N GLY A 28 -3.47 -2.95 -3.18
CA GLY A 28 -2.24 -2.44 -2.56
C GLY A 28 -2.03 -2.97 -1.14
N GLU A 29 -3.09 -3.04 -0.33
CA GLU A 29 -3.00 -3.63 1.02
C GLU A 29 -2.69 -5.13 0.98
N ALA A 30 -3.27 -5.86 0.03
CA ALA A 30 -2.96 -7.28 -0.17
C ALA A 30 -1.51 -7.52 -0.61
N GLU A 31 -0.99 -6.67 -1.49
CA GLU A 31 0.40 -6.72 -1.94
C GLU A 31 1.36 -6.40 -0.79
N LEU A 32 1.09 -5.34 -0.03
CA LEU A 32 1.86 -4.98 1.15
C LEU A 32 1.89 -6.12 2.18
N ALA A 33 0.74 -6.75 2.44
CA ALA A 33 0.64 -7.90 3.34
C ALA A 33 1.43 -9.11 2.83
N LYS A 34 1.45 -9.34 1.52
CA LYS A 34 2.24 -10.40 0.89
C LYS A 34 3.74 -10.18 1.07
N ASP A 35 4.22 -8.97 0.80
CA ASP A 35 5.63 -8.63 0.90
C ASP A 35 6.14 -8.69 2.34
N LEU A 36 5.29 -8.34 3.30
CA LEU A 36 5.59 -8.35 4.73
C LEU A 36 5.15 -9.64 5.46
N LYS A 37 4.80 -10.69 4.74
CA LYS A 37 4.24 -11.94 5.29
C LYS A 37 5.03 -12.52 6.47
N ASN A 38 6.36 -12.42 6.44
CA ASN A 38 7.24 -12.97 7.48
C ASN A 38 7.80 -11.90 8.42
N TYR A 39 7.25 -10.71 8.39
CA TYR A 39 7.67 -9.58 9.22
C TYR A 39 6.63 -9.27 10.27
N VAL A 40 7.10 -8.82 11.43
CA VAL A 40 6.25 -8.41 12.55
C VAL A 40 6.32 -6.89 12.71
N PRO A 41 5.19 -6.18 12.72
CA PRO A 41 5.16 -4.74 12.96
C PRO A 41 5.60 -4.41 14.39
N GLY A 42 6.36 -3.33 14.52
CA GLY A 42 6.84 -2.82 15.79
C GLY A 42 6.47 -1.34 15.97
N LYS A 43 7.36 -0.60 16.59
CA LYS A 43 7.17 0.82 16.90
C LYS A 43 7.16 1.69 15.65
N GLN A 44 6.61 2.87 15.78
CA GLN A 44 6.74 3.95 14.81
C GLN A 44 7.94 4.83 15.14
N VAL A 45 8.61 5.31 14.11
CA VAL A 45 9.71 6.28 14.20
C VAL A 45 9.48 7.41 13.21
N ASP A 46 9.97 8.59 13.53
CA ASP A 46 9.81 9.77 12.67
C ASP A 46 10.88 9.87 11.58
N CYS A 47 12.05 9.30 11.80
CA CYS A 47 13.16 9.32 10.86
C CYS A 47 13.79 7.93 10.69
N VAL A 48 14.31 7.67 9.50
CA VAL A 48 15.10 6.49 9.15
C VAL A 48 16.43 6.93 8.57
N ASN A 49 17.51 6.27 8.99
CA ASN A 49 18.84 6.56 8.47
C ASN A 49 18.98 5.99 7.05
N LEU A 50 19.40 6.83 6.11
CA LEU A 50 19.56 6.41 4.71
C LEU A 50 20.61 5.31 4.52
N GLN A 51 21.61 5.25 5.39
CA GLN A 51 22.64 4.21 5.36
C GLN A 51 22.11 2.82 5.72
N ASP A 52 20.99 2.75 6.45
CA ASP A 52 20.36 1.50 6.84
C ASP A 52 19.45 0.92 5.76
N ILE A 53 19.13 1.72 4.74
CA ILE A 53 18.24 1.35 3.64
C ILE A 53 19.06 0.74 2.51
N THR A 54 18.72 -0.49 2.13
CA THR A 54 19.38 -1.21 1.02
C THR A 54 18.58 -1.17 -0.28
N ASN A 55 17.25 -1.12 -0.16
CA ASN A 55 16.31 -1.10 -1.29
C ASN A 55 14.99 -0.49 -0.88
N GLN A 56 14.15 -0.16 -1.86
CA GLN A 56 12.78 0.28 -1.64
C GLN A 56 11.81 -0.40 -2.61
N THR A 57 10.60 -0.62 -2.15
CA THR A 57 9.47 -1.10 -2.96
C THR A 57 8.32 -0.12 -2.81
N VAL A 58 7.76 0.32 -3.92
CA VAL A 58 6.56 1.17 -3.95
C VAL A 58 5.36 0.28 -4.18
N ILE A 59 4.37 0.37 -3.31
CA ILE A 59 3.08 -0.28 -3.48
C ILE A 59 2.10 0.77 -3.97
N ASP A 60 1.58 0.57 -5.17
CA ASP A 60 0.68 1.52 -5.84
C ASP A 60 -0.45 1.98 -4.93
N GLY A 61 -0.61 3.29 -4.83
CA GLY A 61 -1.70 3.90 -4.09
C GLY A 61 -1.73 3.62 -2.58
N THR A 62 -0.67 3.01 -1.99
CA THR A 62 -0.75 2.46 -0.64
C THR A 62 0.41 2.85 0.27
N ALA A 63 1.64 2.43 -0.05
CA ALA A 63 2.78 2.57 0.84
C ALA A 63 4.13 2.48 0.11
N ILE A 64 5.19 2.82 0.84
CA ILE A 64 6.57 2.58 0.43
C ILE A 64 7.22 1.70 1.51
N ILE A 65 7.84 0.61 1.09
CA ILE A 65 8.64 -0.27 1.95
C ILE A 65 10.10 0.07 1.73
N PHE A 66 10.81 0.39 2.80
CA PHE A 66 12.25 0.55 2.81
C PHE A 66 12.87 -0.69 3.44
N TRP A 67 13.65 -1.43 2.67
CA TRP A 67 14.30 -2.65 3.11
C TRP A 67 15.66 -2.34 3.71
N GLY A 68 15.97 -2.95 4.84
CA GLY A 68 17.24 -2.83 5.52
C GLY A 68 17.94 -4.17 5.74
N LEU A 69 19.13 -4.12 6.29
CA LEU A 69 19.90 -5.30 6.64
C LEU A 69 19.32 -6.02 7.87
N GLY A 70 19.63 -7.32 8.00
CA GLY A 70 19.28 -8.10 9.19
C GLY A 70 17.79 -8.36 9.37
N GLY A 71 16.99 -8.38 8.29
CA GLY A 71 15.56 -8.60 8.37
C GLY A 71 14.77 -7.43 8.96
N LYS A 72 15.27 -6.23 8.79
CA LYS A 72 14.59 -4.99 9.17
C LYS A 72 13.96 -4.33 7.95
N ALA A 73 12.77 -3.78 8.11
CA ALA A 73 12.11 -2.97 7.11
C ALA A 73 11.37 -1.80 7.77
N TRP A 74 11.13 -0.75 7.02
CA TRP A 74 10.31 0.39 7.44
C TRP A 74 9.22 0.62 6.42
N VAL A 75 7.99 0.71 6.88
CA VAL A 75 6.84 0.98 6.03
C VAL A 75 6.37 2.40 6.27
N ASN A 76 6.29 3.17 5.21
CA ASN A 76 5.74 4.51 5.21
C ASN A 76 4.44 4.53 4.42
N ARG A 77 3.41 5.15 4.99
CA ARG A 77 2.13 5.43 4.31
C ARG A 77 2.03 6.94 4.14
N PRO A 78 2.57 7.49 3.03
CA PRO A 78 2.62 8.93 2.87
C PRO A 78 1.24 9.55 2.83
N LYS A 79 1.16 10.82 3.22
CA LYS A 79 -0.01 11.65 2.93
C LYS A 79 -0.06 11.90 1.42
N GLY A 80 -1.16 11.50 0.79
CA GLY A 80 -1.27 11.46 -0.67
C GLY A 80 -0.79 10.13 -1.28
N ALA A 81 -0.78 9.04 -0.50
CA ALA A 81 -0.39 7.71 -0.97
C ALA A 81 -1.16 7.25 -2.21
N GLU A 82 -2.40 7.72 -2.41
CA GLU A 82 -3.22 7.44 -3.59
C GLU A 82 -2.57 7.87 -4.91
N PHE A 83 -1.60 8.77 -4.86
CA PHE A 83 -0.83 9.23 -6.01
C PHE A 83 0.46 8.44 -6.24
N LEU A 84 0.81 7.51 -5.34
CA LEU A 84 1.97 6.64 -5.54
C LEU A 84 1.79 5.73 -6.75
N LYS A 85 2.85 5.63 -7.56
CA LYS A 85 2.94 4.70 -8.68
C LYS A 85 4.31 4.02 -8.66
N GLU A 86 4.32 2.72 -8.85
CA GLU A 86 5.56 1.93 -8.95
C GLU A 86 6.47 2.40 -10.08
N ASP A 87 5.86 2.82 -11.20
CA ASP A 87 6.60 3.33 -12.36
C ASP A 87 7.17 4.73 -12.18
N ASN A 88 6.82 5.43 -11.11
CA ASN A 88 7.34 6.76 -10.85
C ASN A 88 8.71 6.70 -10.18
N ILE A 89 9.58 7.62 -10.60
CA ILE A 89 10.83 7.92 -9.90
C ILE A 89 10.47 8.80 -8.70
N LEU A 90 10.81 8.34 -7.50
CA LEU A 90 10.62 9.11 -6.28
C LEU A 90 11.89 9.93 -6.01
N ILE A 91 11.73 11.24 -5.89
CA ILE A 91 12.82 12.19 -5.66
C ILE A 91 12.56 12.84 -4.30
N THR A 92 13.46 12.59 -3.36
CA THR A 92 13.44 13.20 -2.03
C THR A 92 14.68 14.06 -1.82
N LYS A 93 14.56 15.08 -0.99
CA LYS A 93 15.69 15.90 -0.54
C LYS A 93 15.76 15.79 0.98
N PRO A 94 16.39 14.74 1.50
CA PRO A 94 16.50 14.55 2.93
C PRO A 94 17.41 15.64 3.54
N PHE A 95 17.12 15.99 4.78
CA PHE A 95 17.99 16.87 5.53
C PHE A 95 19.05 16.04 6.27
N GLY A 96 20.29 16.10 5.80
CA GLY A 96 21.37 15.29 6.33
C GLY A 96 21.33 13.83 5.84
N SER A 97 21.58 12.91 6.77
CA SER A 97 21.66 11.46 6.48
C SER A 97 20.39 10.68 6.79
N GLN A 98 19.29 11.37 7.10
CA GLN A 98 18.03 10.74 7.50
C GLN A 98 16.88 11.18 6.60
N GLN A 99 15.96 10.25 6.36
CA GLN A 99 14.66 10.51 5.77
C GLN A 99 13.64 10.60 6.88
N CYS A 100 12.95 11.73 6.99
CA CYS A 100 12.06 12.00 8.11
C CYS A 100 10.61 12.20 7.68
N ARG A 101 9.72 12.09 8.68
CA ARG A 101 8.32 12.48 8.55
C ARG A 101 8.22 13.91 8.08
N LEU A 102 7.28 14.20 7.19
CA LEU A 102 7.02 15.49 6.52
C LEU A 102 8.04 15.87 5.43
N ASP A 103 9.09 15.11 5.20
CA ASP A 103 9.91 15.30 4.00
C ASP A 103 9.07 15.10 2.74
N ILE A 104 9.28 15.96 1.76
CA ILE A 104 8.51 15.95 0.53
C ILE A 104 9.08 14.95 -0.46
N ILE A 105 8.19 14.16 -1.03
CA ILE A 105 8.47 13.25 -2.13
C ILE A 105 7.95 13.89 -3.41
N HIS A 106 8.83 14.21 -4.33
CA HIS A 106 8.45 14.55 -5.69
C HIS A 106 8.40 13.29 -6.53
N GLN A 107 7.39 13.19 -7.36
CA GLN A 107 7.22 12.06 -8.26
C GLN A 107 7.47 12.51 -9.70
N ARG A 108 8.14 11.67 -10.47
CA ARG A 108 8.35 11.86 -11.90
C ARG A 108 8.05 10.58 -12.65
N ASP A 109 7.18 10.66 -13.62
CA ASP A 109 6.88 9.53 -14.50
C ASP A 109 8.15 9.08 -15.23
N ARG A 110 8.43 7.78 -15.22
CA ARG A 110 9.66 7.21 -15.78
C ARG A 110 9.74 7.33 -17.29
N TYR A 111 8.59 7.30 -17.97
CA TYR A 111 8.52 7.25 -19.42
C TYR A 111 8.30 8.63 -20.04
N THR A 112 7.36 9.39 -19.52
CA THR A 112 6.99 10.71 -20.03
C THR A 112 7.83 11.83 -19.43
N HIS A 113 8.52 11.56 -18.32
CA HIS A 113 9.26 12.53 -17.50
C HIS A 113 8.39 13.67 -16.94
N MET A 114 7.08 13.52 -16.98
CA MET A 114 6.15 14.48 -16.39
C MET A 114 6.22 14.43 -14.87
N GLN A 115 6.11 15.60 -14.27
CA GLN A 115 6.08 15.72 -12.81
C GLN A 115 4.68 15.36 -12.29
N GLY A 116 4.63 14.41 -11.35
CA GLY A 116 3.42 14.06 -10.63
C GLY A 116 3.20 14.92 -9.39
N PRO A 117 2.11 14.66 -8.67
CA PRO A 117 1.83 15.35 -7.40
C PRO A 117 2.94 15.14 -6.38
N ALA A 118 3.27 16.19 -5.63
CA ALA A 118 4.13 16.07 -4.47
C ALA A 118 3.33 15.47 -3.29
N ILE A 119 3.94 14.54 -2.57
CA ILE A 119 3.38 13.90 -1.38
C ILE A 119 4.36 14.03 -0.22
N ALA A 120 3.92 13.78 1.01
CA ALA A 120 4.77 13.90 2.17
C ALA A 120 4.85 12.58 2.95
N PHE A 121 6.04 12.23 3.41
CA PHE A 121 6.18 11.10 4.33
C PHE A 121 5.35 11.29 5.59
N ASP A 122 4.79 10.20 6.08
CA ASP A 122 4.27 10.09 7.44
C ASP A 122 5.27 9.32 8.31
N SER A 123 4.87 8.92 9.52
CA SER A 123 5.71 8.09 10.38
C SER A 123 6.07 6.75 9.72
N PHE A 124 7.23 6.24 10.05
CA PHE A 124 7.71 4.95 9.57
C PHE A 124 7.39 3.87 10.61
N THR A 125 6.69 2.82 10.23
CA THR A 125 6.49 1.65 11.08
C THR A 125 7.65 0.69 10.88
N VAL A 126 8.33 0.35 11.97
CA VAL A 126 9.45 -0.61 11.93
C VAL A 126 8.90 -2.03 11.89
N TYR A 127 9.34 -2.80 10.90
CA TYR A 127 9.04 -4.21 10.75
C TYR A 127 10.30 -5.03 10.95
N THR A 128 10.20 -6.15 11.64
CA THR A 128 11.32 -7.06 11.87
C THR A 128 10.94 -8.48 11.50
N LYS A 129 11.86 -9.18 10.84
CA LYS A 129 11.72 -10.61 10.57
C LYS A 129 12.26 -11.39 11.77
N PRO A 130 11.45 -12.21 12.45
CA PRO A 130 11.92 -13.05 13.56
C PRO A 130 13.03 -13.98 13.09
N ARG A 131 14.07 -14.16 13.94
CA ARG A 131 15.14 -15.11 13.66
C ARG A 131 14.56 -16.53 13.62
N GLY A 132 14.86 -17.29 12.56
CA GLY A 132 14.43 -18.68 12.42
C GLY A 132 13.26 -18.91 11.45
N VAL A 133 12.68 -17.88 10.85
CA VAL A 133 11.71 -18.02 9.75
C VAL A 133 12.50 -18.01 8.44
N LYS A 134 12.63 -19.20 7.82
CA LYS A 134 13.15 -19.35 6.45
C LYS A 134 12.04 -19.14 5.43
#